data_56527cd7cee4bf371d1b1999724d1458
#
_entry.id   56527cd7cee4bf371d1b1999724d1458
#
_cell.length_a   1.000
_cell.length_b   1.000
_cell.length_c   1.000
_cell.angle_alpha   90.00
_cell.angle_beta   90.00
_cell.angle_gamma   90.00
#
_symmetry.space_group_name_H-M   'P 1'
#
loop_
_entity.id
_entity.type
_entity.pdbx_description
1 polymer ?
#
loop_
_entity_poly.entity_id
_entity_poly.type
_entity_poly.pdbx_seq_one_letter_code
_entity_poly.pdbx_strand_id
1 'polypeptide(L)'
;MVTQGKIQKLSKGKFYKARKTELGLSRPPARQVVKDLLEKDGKLIGYLTGYSIYNSLYLSTQISNTLQIGVNKYRRAIKRGQYKIAFIVQPNSINKSNIELLQVLDAVRFIARIPAITPDEACLRLLQIFRELSPEKQKRLVRLSLKYTDYVRALCGAILEQIGVEKELIDKLKKSLRGITTYKIPVSEKVLTTKSEWRII
;
A
#
# COMPACT_ATOMS: atom_id res chain seq x y z
N MET A 1 -15.52 20.29 -28.63
CA MET A 1 -14.81 19.02 -28.32
C MET A 1 -15.48 18.20 -27.21
N VAL A 2 -15.88 18.78 -26.06
CA VAL A 2 -16.66 18.06 -25.04
C VAL A 2 -18.05 17.74 -25.54
N THR A 3 -18.72 18.68 -26.19
CA THR A 3 -20.05 18.52 -26.85
C THR A 3 -20.05 17.52 -28.01
N GLN A 4 -18.91 17.19 -28.59
CA GLN A 4 -18.77 16.17 -29.67
C GLN A 4 -18.43 14.77 -29.12
N GLY A 5 -18.47 14.53 -27.80
CA GLY A 5 -18.20 13.23 -27.21
C GLY A 5 -16.74 12.73 -27.29
N LYS A 6 -15.83 13.55 -27.88
CA LYS A 6 -14.42 13.17 -28.10
C LYS A 6 -13.59 13.23 -26.80
N ILE A 7 -13.96 14.08 -25.85
CA ILE A 7 -13.33 14.22 -24.53
C ILE A 7 -14.41 14.33 -23.46
N GLN A 8 -14.20 13.68 -22.32
CA GLN A 8 -15.09 13.78 -21.16
C GLN A 8 -14.43 14.57 -20.04
N LYS A 9 -15.22 15.35 -19.30
CA LYS A 9 -14.77 16.12 -18.15
C LYS A 9 -14.60 15.20 -16.95
N LEU A 10 -13.43 15.21 -16.34
CA LEU A 10 -13.12 14.48 -15.12
C LEU A 10 -13.33 15.33 -13.87
N SER A 11 -12.88 16.59 -13.91
CA SER A 11 -13.04 17.60 -12.86
C SER A 11 -12.78 19.00 -13.46
N LYS A 12 -12.84 20.08 -12.64
CA LYS A 12 -12.52 21.43 -13.11
C LYS A 12 -11.13 21.45 -13.76
N GLY A 13 -11.06 21.85 -15.03
CA GLY A 13 -9.82 21.92 -15.81
C GLY A 13 -9.20 20.58 -16.22
N LYS A 14 -9.85 19.44 -15.96
CA LYS A 14 -9.32 18.10 -16.31
C LYS A 14 -10.27 17.33 -17.19
N PHE A 15 -9.74 16.82 -18.26
CA PHE A 15 -10.48 16.06 -19.27
C PHE A 15 -9.74 14.76 -19.62
N TYR A 16 -10.47 13.76 -20.10
CA TYR A 16 -9.87 12.53 -20.60
C TYR A 16 -10.55 12.10 -21.90
N LYS A 17 -9.84 11.33 -22.71
CA LYS A 17 -10.38 10.72 -23.93
C LYS A 17 -10.92 9.35 -23.57
N ALA A 18 -12.25 9.21 -23.53
CA ALA A 18 -12.89 7.92 -23.34
C ALA A 18 -12.71 7.07 -24.60
N ARG A 19 -12.46 5.77 -24.43
CA ARG A 19 -12.50 4.81 -25.52
C ARG A 19 -13.90 4.20 -25.58
N LYS A 20 -14.46 4.08 -26.78
CA LYS A 20 -15.73 3.38 -26.99
C LYS A 20 -15.44 1.88 -26.91
N THR A 21 -16.17 1.16 -26.06
CA THR A 21 -16.14 -0.29 -25.92
C THR A 21 -17.54 -0.84 -26.21
N GLU A 22 -17.69 -2.13 -26.36
CA GLU A 22 -18.99 -2.78 -26.53
C GLU A 22 -19.95 -2.50 -25.35
N LEU A 23 -19.41 -2.28 -24.16
CA LEU A 23 -20.15 -1.95 -22.93
C LEU A 23 -20.32 -0.44 -22.68
N GLY A 24 -20.04 0.40 -23.71
CA GLY A 24 -20.13 1.86 -23.61
C GLY A 24 -18.77 2.57 -23.52
N LEU A 25 -18.73 3.76 -22.93
CA LEU A 25 -17.50 4.55 -22.83
C LEU A 25 -16.61 4.07 -21.69
N SER A 26 -15.34 3.76 -21.99
CA SER A 26 -14.38 3.30 -20.99
C SER A 26 -14.10 4.37 -19.94
N ARG A 27 -13.93 3.94 -18.68
CA ARG A 27 -13.49 4.79 -17.58
C ARG A 27 -12.00 5.11 -17.74
N PRO A 28 -11.54 6.29 -17.30
CA PRO A 28 -10.12 6.58 -17.32
C PRO A 28 -9.39 5.68 -16.32
N PRO A 29 -8.19 5.18 -16.65
CA PRO A 29 -7.37 4.44 -15.70
C PRO A 29 -7.14 5.25 -14.41
N ALA A 30 -7.18 4.60 -13.26
CA ALA A 30 -7.00 5.25 -11.95
C ALA A 30 -5.76 6.17 -11.92
N ARG A 31 -4.65 5.71 -12.49
CA ARG A 31 -3.41 6.51 -12.56
C ARG A 31 -3.58 7.80 -13.34
N GLN A 32 -4.37 7.80 -14.41
CA GLN A 32 -4.64 9.01 -15.21
C GLN A 32 -5.49 10.02 -14.42
N VAL A 33 -6.48 9.53 -13.65
CA VAL A 33 -7.35 10.36 -12.80
C VAL A 33 -6.55 11.19 -11.80
N VAL A 34 -5.46 10.63 -11.27
CA VAL A 34 -4.67 11.21 -10.17
C VAL A 34 -3.25 11.59 -10.56
N LYS A 35 -2.90 11.61 -11.85
CA LYS A 35 -1.53 11.85 -12.33
C LYS A 35 -0.84 13.05 -11.67
N ASP A 36 -1.54 14.18 -11.56
CA ASP A 36 -1.07 15.42 -10.94
C ASP A 36 -0.91 15.33 -9.40
N LEU A 37 -1.47 14.29 -8.78
CA LEU A 37 -1.31 14.01 -7.36
C LEU A 37 -0.15 13.03 -7.10
N LEU A 38 0.30 12.34 -8.14
CA LEU A 38 1.44 11.43 -8.09
C LEU A 38 2.74 12.10 -8.48
N GLU A 39 2.66 13.05 -9.44
CA GLU A 39 3.83 13.72 -9.99
C GLU A 39 3.54 15.20 -10.22
N LYS A 40 4.52 16.05 -9.87
CA LYS A 40 4.52 17.48 -10.13
C LYS A 40 5.93 17.92 -10.54
N ASP A 41 6.04 18.66 -11.65
CA ASP A 41 7.31 19.19 -12.17
C ASP A 41 8.42 18.11 -12.28
N GLY A 42 8.04 16.93 -12.80
CA GLY A 42 8.94 15.77 -12.94
C GLY A 42 9.31 15.07 -11.64
N LYS A 43 8.81 15.53 -10.48
CA LYS A 43 9.08 14.93 -9.17
C LYS A 43 7.90 14.10 -8.69
N LEU A 44 8.17 12.90 -8.16
CA LEU A 44 7.17 12.08 -7.51
C LEU A 44 6.80 12.69 -6.16
N ILE A 45 5.51 12.99 -5.98
CA ILE A 45 4.93 13.59 -4.76
C ILE A 45 3.88 12.70 -4.10
N GLY A 46 3.54 11.58 -4.74
CA GLY A 46 2.60 10.59 -4.25
C GLY A 46 2.73 9.27 -5.02
N TYR A 47 2.08 8.24 -4.52
CA TYR A 47 1.98 6.93 -5.18
C TYR A 47 0.63 6.28 -4.88
N LEU A 48 0.11 5.50 -5.81
CA LEU A 48 -1.10 4.71 -5.59
C LEU A 48 -0.82 3.62 -4.55
N THR A 49 -1.73 3.45 -3.59
CA THR A 49 -1.60 2.47 -2.52
C THR A 49 -2.98 1.96 -2.06
N GLY A 50 -3.04 1.06 -1.10
CA GLY A 50 -4.26 0.56 -0.51
C GLY A 50 -5.21 -0.05 -1.56
N TYR A 51 -6.48 0.34 -1.54
CA TYR A 51 -7.50 -0.18 -2.47
C TYR A 51 -7.10 -0.05 -3.95
N SER A 52 -6.23 0.90 -4.29
CA SER A 52 -5.79 1.11 -5.67
C SER A 52 -4.83 0.04 -6.17
N ILE A 53 -4.21 -0.75 -5.26
CA ILE A 53 -3.17 -1.70 -5.62
C ILE A 53 -3.37 -3.10 -5.01
N TYR A 54 -4.35 -3.32 -4.13
CA TYR A 54 -4.53 -4.63 -3.51
C TYR A 54 -4.77 -5.74 -4.54
N ASN A 55 -5.46 -5.43 -5.63
CA ASN A 55 -5.67 -6.37 -6.73
C ASN A 55 -4.34 -6.79 -7.39
N SER A 56 -3.43 -5.85 -7.64
CA SER A 56 -2.11 -6.14 -8.22
C SER A 56 -1.18 -6.90 -7.27
N LEU A 57 -1.43 -6.82 -5.98
CA LEU A 57 -0.73 -7.60 -4.95
C LEU A 57 -1.44 -8.94 -4.63
N TYR A 58 -2.55 -9.24 -5.31
CA TYR A 58 -3.41 -10.41 -5.02
C TYR A 58 -3.90 -10.44 -3.56
N LEU A 59 -4.12 -9.26 -2.97
CA LEU A 59 -4.65 -9.08 -1.62
C LEU A 59 -6.16 -8.82 -1.61
N SER A 60 -6.80 -8.59 -2.75
CA SER A 60 -8.24 -8.42 -2.86
C SER A 60 -8.69 -8.60 -4.29
N THR A 61 -9.90 -9.09 -4.49
CA THR A 61 -10.57 -9.13 -5.80
C THR A 61 -11.52 -7.95 -6.01
N GLN A 62 -11.76 -7.14 -4.98
CA GLN A 62 -12.69 -6.01 -5.05
C GLN A 62 -12.12 -4.84 -5.85
N ILE A 63 -12.96 -4.26 -6.71
CA ILE A 63 -12.68 -3.01 -7.41
C ILE A 63 -13.33 -1.88 -6.62
N SER A 64 -12.53 -0.93 -6.15
CA SER A 64 -12.99 0.22 -5.38
C SER A 64 -13.06 1.50 -6.21
N ASN A 65 -14.11 2.30 -5.99
CA ASN A 65 -14.17 3.69 -6.49
C ASN A 65 -13.36 4.66 -5.59
N THR A 66 -12.76 4.17 -4.50
CA THR A 66 -11.85 4.95 -3.66
C THR A 66 -10.43 4.72 -4.13
N LEU A 67 -9.78 5.78 -4.60
CA LEU A 67 -8.35 5.79 -4.90
C LEU A 67 -7.58 6.27 -3.67
N GLN A 68 -6.61 5.48 -3.22
CA GLN A 68 -5.76 5.84 -2.08
C GLN A 68 -4.37 6.22 -2.58
N ILE A 69 -3.85 7.34 -2.09
CA ILE A 69 -2.57 7.90 -2.50
C ILE A 69 -1.69 8.08 -1.27
N GLY A 70 -0.53 7.42 -1.25
CA GLY A 70 0.52 7.63 -0.27
C GLY A 70 1.20 8.98 -0.49
N VAL A 71 1.33 9.79 0.56
CA VAL A 71 1.89 11.15 0.52
C VAL A 71 2.73 11.44 1.77
N ASN A 72 3.59 12.47 1.71
CA ASN A 72 4.38 12.88 2.89
C ASN A 72 3.69 13.94 3.76
N LYS A 73 2.69 14.65 3.24
CA LYS A 73 1.97 15.69 3.96
C LYS A 73 0.47 15.41 3.94
N TYR A 74 -0.21 15.72 5.04
CA TYR A 74 -1.66 15.59 5.14
C TYR A 74 -2.37 16.36 4.04
N ARG A 75 -3.39 15.74 3.45
CA ARG A 75 -4.32 16.33 2.50
C ARG A 75 -5.74 15.85 2.79
N ARG A 76 -6.71 16.73 2.67
CA ARG A 76 -8.13 16.36 2.76
C ARG A 76 -8.53 15.50 1.57
N ALA A 77 -9.42 14.54 1.81
CA ALA A 77 -10.01 13.75 0.73
C ALA A 77 -10.74 14.66 -0.29
N ILE A 78 -10.65 14.30 -1.56
CA ILE A 78 -11.29 15.02 -2.67
C ILE A 78 -12.09 14.05 -3.55
N LYS A 79 -13.02 14.59 -4.33
CA LYS A 79 -13.80 13.84 -5.32
C LYS A 79 -13.44 14.28 -6.73
N ARG A 80 -13.23 13.31 -7.63
CA ARG A 80 -13.01 13.54 -9.07
C ARG A 80 -13.92 12.60 -9.88
N GLY A 81 -14.93 13.16 -10.50
CA GLY A 81 -15.98 12.35 -11.14
C GLY A 81 -16.59 11.39 -10.13
N GLN A 82 -16.56 10.10 -10.43
CA GLN A 82 -17.06 9.06 -9.55
C GLN A 82 -16.05 8.60 -8.48
N TYR A 83 -14.79 9.03 -8.55
CA TYR A 83 -13.75 8.57 -7.65
C TYR A 83 -13.67 9.43 -6.40
N LYS A 84 -13.65 8.79 -5.22
CA LYS A 84 -13.22 9.38 -3.97
C LYS A 84 -11.70 9.18 -3.86
N ILE A 85 -10.96 10.26 -3.65
CA ILE A 85 -9.50 10.21 -3.49
C ILE A 85 -9.18 10.46 -2.03
N ALA A 86 -8.58 9.48 -1.38
CA ALA A 86 -8.11 9.55 -0.01
C ALA A 86 -6.58 9.56 0.05
N PHE A 87 -6.01 10.24 1.04
CA PHE A 87 -4.57 10.35 1.19
C PHE A 87 -4.10 9.61 2.44
N ILE A 88 -3.04 8.83 2.29
CA ILE A 88 -2.39 8.07 3.37
C ILE A 88 -1.04 8.72 3.62
N VAL A 89 -0.88 9.31 4.81
CA VAL A 89 0.40 9.92 5.18
C VAL A 89 1.40 8.85 5.61
N GLN A 90 2.60 8.93 5.04
CA GLN A 90 3.76 8.13 5.42
C GLN A 90 5.04 8.97 5.33
N PRO A 91 6.05 8.72 6.18
CA PRO A 91 7.19 9.62 6.35
C PRO A 91 8.39 9.34 5.43
N ASN A 92 8.35 8.26 4.64
CA ASN A 92 9.49 7.88 3.77
C ASN A 92 9.53 8.70 2.49
N SER A 93 10.72 8.86 1.92
CA SER A 93 10.91 9.50 0.62
C SER A 93 10.19 8.73 -0.48
N ILE A 94 9.41 9.46 -1.30
CA ILE A 94 8.68 8.91 -2.44
C ILE A 94 9.57 8.98 -3.67
N ASN A 95 10.05 7.83 -4.12
CA ASN A 95 10.85 7.67 -5.33
C ASN A 95 10.58 6.30 -5.96
N LYS A 96 11.00 6.11 -7.21
CA LYS A 96 10.73 4.88 -7.97
C LYS A 96 11.18 3.61 -7.24
N SER A 97 12.33 3.64 -6.56
CA SER A 97 12.90 2.48 -5.89
C SER A 97 12.23 2.13 -4.55
N ASN A 98 11.46 3.05 -3.97
CA ASN A 98 10.77 2.84 -2.70
C ASN A 98 9.30 2.48 -2.88
N ILE A 99 8.64 2.94 -3.96
CA ILE A 99 7.18 2.85 -4.11
C ILE A 99 6.66 1.43 -3.93
N GLU A 100 7.27 0.44 -4.57
CA GLU A 100 6.88 -0.97 -4.44
C GLU A 100 6.89 -1.43 -2.98
N LEU A 101 7.95 -1.13 -2.25
CA LEU A 101 8.08 -1.50 -0.84
C LEU A 101 7.15 -0.70 0.08
N LEU A 102 6.90 0.57 -0.24
CA LEU A 102 5.92 1.40 0.49
C LEU A 102 4.50 0.86 0.32
N GLN A 103 4.15 0.38 -0.86
CA GLN A 103 2.87 -0.28 -1.12
C GLN A 103 2.69 -1.54 -0.27
N VAL A 104 3.74 -2.35 -0.15
CA VAL A 104 3.75 -3.54 0.71
C VAL A 104 3.63 -3.15 2.19
N LEU A 105 4.38 -2.14 2.65
CA LEU A 105 4.29 -1.64 4.03
C LEU A 105 2.91 -1.05 4.37
N ASP A 106 2.27 -0.39 3.41
CA ASP A 106 0.90 0.10 3.59
C ASP A 106 -0.09 -1.08 3.66
N ALA A 107 0.12 -2.17 2.92
CA ALA A 107 -0.69 -3.38 3.05
C ALA A 107 -0.51 -4.04 4.43
N VAL A 108 0.72 -4.13 4.94
CA VAL A 108 1.00 -4.57 6.32
C VAL A 108 0.29 -3.68 7.33
N ARG A 109 0.36 -2.35 7.16
CA ARG A 109 -0.30 -1.38 8.04
C ARG A 109 -1.81 -1.57 8.13
N PHE A 110 -2.44 -1.96 7.04
CA PHE A 110 -3.90 -2.09 6.93
C PHE A 110 -4.38 -3.53 6.81
N ILE A 111 -3.58 -4.51 7.20
CA ILE A 111 -3.88 -5.94 7.02
C ILE A 111 -5.29 -6.32 7.51
N ALA A 112 -5.72 -5.82 8.66
CA ALA A 112 -7.04 -6.08 9.23
C ALA A 112 -8.20 -5.36 8.49
N ARG A 113 -7.91 -4.54 7.47
CA ARG A 113 -8.89 -3.69 6.75
C ARG A 113 -8.88 -3.93 5.25
N ILE A 114 -8.14 -4.91 4.78
CA ILE A 114 -8.13 -5.29 3.37
C ILE A 114 -9.47 -5.96 3.06
N PRO A 115 -10.25 -5.47 2.08
CA PRO A 115 -11.58 -6.00 1.83
C PRO A 115 -11.54 -7.35 1.12
N ALA A 116 -12.56 -8.18 1.35
CA ALA A 116 -12.77 -9.48 0.70
C ALA A 116 -11.63 -10.49 0.88
N ILE A 117 -10.89 -10.37 1.99
CA ILE A 117 -9.85 -11.33 2.39
C ILE A 117 -9.76 -11.31 3.91
N THR A 118 -9.49 -12.46 4.52
CA THR A 118 -9.22 -12.52 5.96
C THR A 118 -7.79 -12.04 6.27
N PRO A 119 -7.52 -11.59 7.49
CA PRO A 119 -6.15 -11.23 7.90
C PRO A 119 -5.15 -12.38 7.74
N ASP A 120 -5.58 -13.61 7.95
CA ASP A 120 -4.76 -14.81 7.77
C ASP A 120 -4.38 -15.01 6.30
N GLU A 121 -5.34 -14.97 5.38
CA GLU A 121 -5.09 -15.06 3.95
C GLU A 121 -4.20 -13.90 3.46
N ALA A 122 -4.45 -12.68 3.94
CA ALA A 122 -3.61 -11.52 3.63
C ALA A 122 -2.17 -11.72 4.15
N CYS A 123 -2.00 -12.29 5.34
CA CYS A 123 -0.69 -12.60 5.91
C CYS A 123 0.04 -13.66 5.09
N LEU A 124 -0.64 -14.74 4.68
CA LEU A 124 -0.07 -15.76 3.78
C LEU A 124 0.42 -15.14 2.47
N ARG A 125 -0.36 -14.23 1.89
CA ARG A 125 0.05 -13.53 0.66
C ARG A 125 1.24 -12.61 0.91
N LEU A 126 1.28 -11.88 2.02
CA LEU A 126 2.41 -11.04 2.41
C LEU A 126 3.68 -11.88 2.64
N LEU A 127 3.59 -13.05 3.29
CA LEU A 127 4.71 -13.99 3.42
C LEU A 127 5.30 -14.35 2.06
N GLN A 128 4.46 -14.62 1.05
CA GLN A 128 4.93 -14.90 -0.32
C GLN A 128 5.64 -13.69 -0.93
N ILE A 129 5.01 -12.49 -0.87
CA ILE A 129 5.61 -11.26 -1.38
C ILE A 129 6.98 -10.99 -0.74
N PHE A 130 7.11 -11.19 0.58
CA PHE A 130 8.37 -10.96 1.28
C PHE A 130 9.46 -11.97 0.88
N ARG A 131 9.09 -13.24 0.61
CA ARG A 131 10.02 -14.28 0.10
C ARG A 131 10.55 -13.94 -1.30
N GLU A 132 9.71 -13.32 -2.14
CA GLU A 132 10.08 -12.93 -3.52
C GLU A 132 10.99 -11.68 -3.57
N LEU A 133 11.17 -10.98 -2.43
CA LEU A 133 12.09 -9.84 -2.37
C LEU A 133 13.55 -10.29 -2.37
N SER A 134 14.38 -9.65 -3.20
CA SER A 134 15.82 -9.84 -3.11
C SER A 134 16.39 -9.37 -1.76
N PRO A 135 17.56 -9.88 -1.32
CA PRO A 135 18.19 -9.45 -0.07
C PRO A 135 18.33 -7.93 0.05
N GLU A 136 18.66 -7.23 -1.03
CA GLU A 136 18.75 -5.77 -1.06
C GLU A 136 17.38 -5.09 -0.84
N LYS A 137 16.32 -5.64 -1.43
CA LYS A 137 14.96 -5.16 -1.20
C LYS A 137 14.51 -5.44 0.24
N GLN A 138 14.86 -6.58 0.83
CA GLN A 138 14.56 -6.89 2.23
C GLN A 138 15.28 -5.92 3.18
N LYS A 139 16.57 -5.64 2.98
CA LYS A 139 17.33 -4.62 3.71
C LYS A 139 16.68 -3.23 3.60
N ARG A 140 16.23 -2.88 2.39
CA ARG A 140 15.52 -1.61 2.13
C ARG A 140 14.15 -1.58 2.80
N LEU A 141 13.39 -2.66 2.75
CA LEU A 141 12.08 -2.79 3.41
C LEU A 141 12.21 -2.55 4.91
N VAL A 142 13.18 -3.21 5.58
CA VAL A 142 13.49 -2.99 7.00
C VAL A 142 13.79 -1.52 7.27
N ARG A 143 14.66 -0.89 6.48
CA ARG A 143 14.99 0.53 6.66
C ARG A 143 13.78 1.44 6.52
N LEU A 144 12.90 1.17 5.56
CA LEU A 144 11.67 1.95 5.36
C LEU A 144 10.66 1.72 6.48
N SER A 145 10.53 0.48 6.96
CA SER A 145 9.60 0.12 8.04
C SER A 145 9.92 0.80 9.37
N LEU A 146 11.19 1.11 9.64
CA LEU A 146 11.60 1.82 10.86
C LEU A 146 10.93 3.18 11.05
N LYS A 147 10.43 3.79 9.97
CA LYS A 147 9.66 5.04 10.03
C LYS A 147 8.15 4.84 10.18
N TYR A 148 7.69 3.61 10.17
CA TYR A 148 6.29 3.27 10.45
C TYR A 148 6.06 3.07 11.96
N THR A 149 4.82 2.87 12.34
CA THR A 149 4.44 2.57 13.73
C THR A 149 5.00 1.24 14.20
N ASP A 150 5.12 1.06 15.51
CA ASP A 150 5.56 -0.18 16.15
C ASP A 150 4.75 -1.39 15.67
N TYR A 151 3.43 -1.23 15.50
CA TYR A 151 2.54 -2.24 14.92
C TYR A 151 3.04 -2.77 13.56
N VAL A 152 3.40 -1.88 12.64
CA VAL A 152 3.90 -2.26 11.31
C VAL A 152 5.28 -2.91 11.43
N ARG A 153 6.15 -2.39 12.30
CA ARG A 153 7.49 -2.95 12.52
C ARG A 153 7.43 -4.35 13.12
N ALA A 154 6.53 -4.57 14.08
CA ALA A 154 6.33 -5.88 14.69
C ALA A 154 5.86 -6.91 13.66
N LEU A 155 4.81 -6.58 12.87
CA LEU A 155 4.30 -7.49 11.86
C LEU A 155 5.33 -7.75 10.74
N CYS A 156 6.03 -6.72 10.25
CA CYS A 156 7.12 -6.89 9.29
C CYS A 156 8.22 -7.81 9.83
N GLY A 157 8.61 -7.60 11.08
CA GLY A 157 9.66 -8.40 11.71
C GLY A 157 9.24 -9.87 11.88
N ALA A 158 8.01 -10.13 12.34
CA ALA A 158 7.49 -11.48 12.46
C ALA A 158 7.46 -12.21 11.10
N ILE A 159 7.01 -11.52 10.04
CA ILE A 159 7.01 -12.08 8.68
C ILE A 159 8.45 -12.37 8.21
N LEU A 160 9.39 -11.43 8.39
CA LEU A 160 10.78 -11.58 7.97
C LEU A 160 11.49 -12.71 8.73
N GLU A 161 11.25 -12.83 10.04
CA GLU A 161 11.81 -13.90 10.86
C GLU A 161 11.26 -15.28 10.43
N GLN A 162 9.96 -15.40 10.17
CA GLN A 162 9.34 -16.63 9.71
C GLN A 162 9.86 -17.11 8.34
N ILE A 163 10.28 -16.20 7.47
CA ILE A 163 10.87 -16.56 6.18
C ILE A 163 12.39 -16.74 6.22
N GLY A 164 13.02 -16.60 7.39
CA GLY A 164 14.44 -16.88 7.60
C GLY A 164 15.39 -15.80 7.08
N VAL A 165 15.02 -14.51 7.19
CA VAL A 165 15.90 -13.40 6.80
C VAL A 165 17.08 -13.23 7.78
N GLU A 166 18.15 -12.60 7.33
CA GLU A 166 19.37 -12.34 8.12
C GLU A 166 19.06 -11.80 9.53
N LYS A 167 19.66 -12.43 10.55
CA LYS A 167 19.43 -12.12 11.97
C LYS A 167 19.68 -10.64 12.30
N GLU A 168 20.67 -10.01 11.67
CA GLU A 168 20.97 -8.59 11.90
C GLU A 168 19.76 -7.70 11.59
N LEU A 169 19.02 -7.99 10.52
CA LEU A 169 17.81 -7.23 10.15
C LEU A 169 16.67 -7.45 11.14
N ILE A 170 16.52 -8.68 11.63
CA ILE A 170 15.53 -9.04 12.64
C ILE A 170 15.84 -8.32 13.95
N ASP A 171 17.09 -8.38 14.43
CA ASP A 171 17.54 -7.72 15.66
C ASP A 171 17.34 -6.19 15.59
N LYS A 172 17.59 -5.59 14.42
CA LYS A 172 17.36 -4.16 14.19
C LYS A 172 15.90 -3.78 14.38
N LEU A 173 14.97 -4.60 13.89
CA LEU A 173 13.54 -4.37 14.08
C LEU A 173 13.15 -4.62 15.54
N LYS A 174 13.58 -5.71 16.17
CA LYS A 174 13.30 -6.01 17.58
C LYS A 174 13.75 -4.87 18.49
N LYS A 175 14.96 -4.35 18.30
CA LYS A 175 15.51 -3.20 19.06
C LYS A 175 14.72 -1.90 18.85
N SER A 176 14.01 -1.76 17.75
CA SER A 176 13.20 -0.57 17.45
C SER A 176 11.84 -0.57 18.14
N LEU A 177 11.40 -1.69 18.72
CA LEU A 177 10.11 -1.83 19.39
C LEU A 177 10.18 -1.44 20.86
N ARG A 178 9.08 -0.91 21.41
CA ARG A 178 8.96 -0.63 22.84
C ARG A 178 8.86 -1.92 23.64
N GLY A 179 9.65 -2.01 24.72
CA GLY A 179 9.86 -3.26 25.47
C GLY A 179 8.63 -3.94 26.09
N ILE A 180 7.57 -3.20 26.40
CA ILE A 180 6.38 -3.68 27.14
C ILE A 180 5.08 -3.64 26.32
N THR A 181 5.13 -3.15 25.08
CA THR A 181 3.91 -2.97 24.27
C THR A 181 3.54 -4.26 23.54
N THR A 182 2.28 -4.67 23.63
CA THR A 182 1.68 -5.72 22.79
C THR A 182 0.92 -5.13 21.61
N TYR A 183 0.81 -5.88 20.53
CA TYR A 183 0.20 -5.43 19.27
C TYR A 183 -0.98 -6.32 18.90
N LYS A 184 -2.20 -5.75 18.89
CA LYS A 184 -3.40 -6.45 18.45
C LYS A 184 -3.42 -6.56 16.93
N ILE A 185 -3.01 -7.71 16.42
CA ILE A 185 -3.00 -8.02 14.99
C ILE A 185 -3.78 -9.31 14.80
N PRO A 186 -4.93 -9.29 14.11
CA PRO A 186 -5.84 -10.43 14.04
C PRO A 186 -5.35 -11.48 13.02
N VAL A 187 -4.12 -11.96 13.21
CA VAL A 187 -3.51 -13.04 12.44
C VAL A 187 -3.31 -14.22 13.38
N SER A 188 -3.73 -15.40 12.95
CA SER A 188 -3.61 -16.62 13.77
C SER A 188 -2.17 -17.10 13.89
N GLU A 189 -1.86 -17.80 14.97
CA GLU A 189 -0.56 -18.42 15.19
C GLU A 189 -0.27 -19.55 14.20
N LYS A 190 -1.33 -20.16 13.65
CA LYS A 190 -1.20 -21.16 12.57
C LYS A 190 -0.56 -20.58 11.29
N VAL A 191 -0.79 -19.30 11.02
CA VAL A 191 -0.26 -18.61 9.84
C VAL A 191 1.05 -17.90 10.15
N LEU A 192 1.13 -17.22 11.29
CA LEU A 192 2.30 -16.46 11.71
C LEU A 192 2.85 -17.05 13.00
N THR A 193 3.66 -18.10 12.88
CA THR A 193 4.19 -18.88 14.02
C THR A 193 5.13 -18.08 14.92
N THR A 194 5.77 -17.05 14.36
CA THR A 194 6.69 -16.15 15.09
C THR A 194 5.98 -15.01 15.82
N LYS A 195 4.63 -14.92 15.76
CA LYS A 195 3.88 -13.76 16.28
C LYS A 195 4.12 -13.48 17.76
N SER A 196 4.22 -14.53 18.60
CA SER A 196 4.43 -14.41 20.04
C SER A 196 5.75 -13.73 20.38
N GLU A 197 6.82 -14.04 19.63
CA GLU A 197 8.15 -13.42 19.80
C GLU A 197 8.16 -11.92 19.49
N TRP A 198 7.17 -11.45 18.71
CA TRP A 198 6.96 -10.05 18.36
C TRP A 198 5.86 -9.38 19.18
N ARG A 199 5.40 -10.03 20.25
CA ARG A 199 4.31 -9.55 21.13
C ARG A 199 3.03 -9.20 20.37
N ILE A 200 2.76 -9.95 19.31
CA ILE A 200 1.51 -9.88 18.54
C ILE A 200 0.49 -10.79 19.22
N ILE A 201 -0.69 -10.25 19.56
CA ILE A 201 -1.78 -10.94 20.22
C ILE A 201 -3.05 -10.89 19.36
#